data_03322138fc9cb6bbd6a5d86ecaff22d6
#
_entry.id   03322138fc9cb6bbd6a5d86ecaff22d6
#
_cell.length_a   1.000
_cell.length_b   1.000
_cell.length_c   1.000
_cell.angle_alpha   90.00
_cell.angle_beta   90.00
_cell.angle_gamma   90.00
#
_symmetry.space_group_name_H-M   'P 1'
#
loop_
_entity.id
_entity.type
_entity.pdbx_description
1 polymer ?
#
loop_
_entity_poly.entity_id
_entity_poly.type
_entity_poly.pdbx_seq_one_letter_code
_entity_poly.pdbx_strand_id
1 'polypeptide(L)'
;ISLHENERAKATGFSMCFLEKQTEFAWHPALLLPGAQLQVSPLKDLATMRDPTSSCTFLNFLHEEGRLMPYINREEKVPSRREWSAYLAWAAKRMDSYVRYGRQVVDIVPMEEKGVLSYYRIECEHVETKQRESFFSRNVSLAVGGWAKVPYVFQSMYKYPSDQGLSRVVHASTFLPQITKLAPLLHRKTKPLRFAIIGGGQSAVEILCYLRNQFAQADLDMIFRASALVPSDDSPFVNAAAFDPSSVSTFWQSTARQRAAQLAEFKRTNYSVVRHDLLGHVYEMVYDQDIDYREPMEEDKGKIRLLSNTELVRAEQLSSEHGEDEGCVRIDTCTNAGEVLERSGTYDAVFLGTGFERDPSLLPFVQTLAKYFPLLSTQGAAQLHEQELALDDQVMHSHDPESMRAQVRGITRDYRLVPADLSQWRMSLSMPTNVAQCVARSQLGREGCREPSLPP
;
A
#
# COMPACT_ATOMS: atom_id res chain seq x y z
N ILE A 1 -18.26 12.27 -0.20
CA ILE A 1 -19.54 11.83 -0.78
C ILE A 1 -20.59 11.71 0.31
N SER A 2 -20.46 10.80 1.27
CA SER A 2 -21.48 10.58 2.31
C SER A 2 -21.92 11.85 3.03
N LEU A 3 -20.97 12.69 3.48
CA LEU A 3 -21.28 13.96 4.13
C LEU A 3 -21.84 15.00 3.16
N HIS A 4 -21.40 15.00 1.90
CA HIS A 4 -21.89 15.89 0.86
C HIS A 4 -23.35 15.60 0.49
N GLU A 5 -23.73 14.33 0.42
CA GLU A 5 -25.09 13.88 0.12
C GLU A 5 -26.03 13.93 1.35
N ASN A 6 -25.51 14.12 2.56
CA ASN A 6 -26.28 14.09 3.80
C ASN A 6 -26.93 15.47 4.10
N GLU A 7 -28.24 15.56 3.95
CA GLU A 7 -29.02 16.78 4.20
C GLU A 7 -28.89 17.30 5.66
N ARG A 8 -28.77 16.41 6.63
CA ARG A 8 -28.54 16.82 8.05
C ARG A 8 -27.18 17.47 8.24
N ALA A 9 -26.13 16.93 7.59
CA ALA A 9 -24.79 17.53 7.64
C ALA A 9 -24.81 18.94 6.99
N LYS A 10 -25.50 19.11 5.86
CA LYS A 10 -25.67 20.42 5.22
C LYS A 10 -26.41 21.41 6.14
N ALA A 11 -27.48 20.96 6.80
CA ALA A 11 -28.30 21.81 7.69
C ALA A 11 -27.54 22.27 8.95
N THR A 12 -26.51 21.54 9.40
CA THR A 12 -25.68 21.91 10.57
C THR A 12 -24.58 22.92 10.27
N GLY A 13 -24.45 23.37 9.01
CA GLY A 13 -23.33 24.23 8.61
C GLY A 13 -21.97 23.53 8.63
N PHE A 14 -21.94 22.20 8.53
CA PHE A 14 -20.72 21.41 8.50
C PHE A 14 -19.85 21.83 7.30
N SER A 15 -18.60 22.19 7.59
CA SER A 15 -17.61 22.48 6.56
C SER A 15 -16.55 21.38 6.54
N MET A 16 -16.08 21.03 5.35
CA MET A 16 -15.00 20.06 5.16
C MET A 16 -13.95 20.59 4.19
N CYS A 17 -12.72 20.19 4.40
CA CYS A 17 -11.61 20.50 3.52
C CYS A 17 -10.70 19.27 3.42
N PHE A 18 -10.32 18.91 2.20
CA PHE A 18 -9.33 17.88 1.92
C PHE A 18 -8.02 18.54 1.55
N LEU A 19 -6.96 18.20 2.26
CA LEU A 19 -5.60 18.65 1.97
C LEU A 19 -4.87 17.54 1.23
N GLU A 20 -4.54 17.77 -0.03
CA GLU A 20 -3.89 16.78 -0.89
C GLU A 20 -2.54 17.30 -1.36
N LYS A 21 -1.50 16.48 -1.16
CA LYS A 21 -0.12 16.81 -1.57
C LYS A 21 0.06 16.87 -3.08
N GLN A 22 -0.64 16.00 -3.83
CA GLN A 22 -0.56 15.99 -5.28
C GLN A 22 -1.19 17.27 -5.87
N THR A 23 -0.74 17.70 -7.05
CA THR A 23 -1.25 18.87 -7.73
C THR A 23 -2.61 18.65 -8.38
N GLU A 24 -2.99 17.40 -8.55
CA GLU A 24 -4.28 16.97 -9.09
C GLU A 24 -4.65 15.59 -8.51
N PHE A 25 -5.87 15.14 -8.73
CA PHE A 25 -6.29 13.80 -8.34
C PHE A 25 -5.49 12.75 -9.13
N ALA A 26 -4.88 11.80 -8.42
CA ALA A 26 -4.26 10.63 -9.02
C ALA A 26 -4.40 9.39 -8.11
N TRP A 27 -4.80 8.27 -8.71
CA TRP A 27 -4.91 6.99 -8.02
C TRP A 27 -3.92 5.98 -8.61
N HIS A 28 -2.87 5.65 -7.86
CA HIS A 28 -1.80 4.72 -8.26
C HIS A 28 -1.28 4.92 -9.70
N PRO A 29 -0.97 6.15 -10.14
CA PRO A 29 -0.67 6.46 -11.54
C PRO A 29 0.54 5.68 -12.07
N ALA A 30 1.46 5.29 -11.20
CA ALA A 30 2.64 4.52 -11.56
C ALA A 30 2.38 3.03 -11.86
N LEU A 31 1.17 2.53 -11.61
CA LEU A 31 0.77 1.13 -11.82
C LEU A 31 -0.48 0.99 -12.71
N LEU A 32 -0.79 1.99 -13.52
CA LEU A 32 -1.82 1.88 -14.55
C LEU A 32 -1.28 1.14 -15.79
N LEU A 33 -0.72 -0.04 -15.55
CA LEU A 33 -0.09 -0.87 -16.56
C LEU A 33 -1.12 -1.42 -17.56
N PRO A 34 -0.74 -1.62 -18.83
CA PRO A 34 -1.60 -2.29 -19.80
C PRO A 34 -2.05 -3.66 -19.27
N GLY A 35 -3.34 -3.96 -19.37
CA GLY A 35 -3.91 -5.22 -18.89
C GLY A 35 -4.09 -5.33 -17.36
N ALA A 36 -3.61 -4.38 -16.57
CA ALA A 36 -3.83 -4.40 -15.13
C ALA A 36 -5.31 -4.19 -14.79
N GLN A 37 -5.87 -5.07 -13.97
CA GLN A 37 -7.28 -5.07 -13.56
C GLN A 37 -7.40 -4.98 -12.04
N LEU A 38 -8.61 -4.65 -11.56
CA LEU A 38 -8.96 -4.79 -10.15
C LEU A 38 -9.07 -6.26 -9.74
N GLN A 39 -9.07 -6.50 -8.44
CA GLN A 39 -9.29 -7.82 -7.83
C GLN A 39 -10.67 -7.93 -7.17
N VAL A 40 -11.51 -6.91 -7.30
CA VAL A 40 -12.82 -6.82 -6.63
C VAL A 40 -13.90 -6.34 -7.58
N SER A 41 -15.16 -6.72 -7.27
CA SER A 41 -16.33 -6.28 -8.02
C SER A 41 -16.42 -4.74 -8.07
N PRO A 42 -16.78 -4.15 -9.22
CA PRO A 42 -16.98 -2.71 -9.35
C PRO A 42 -18.16 -2.18 -8.52
N LEU A 43 -19.04 -3.05 -8.02
CA LEU A 43 -20.13 -2.68 -7.09
C LEU A 43 -19.64 -2.43 -5.66
N LYS A 44 -18.39 -2.80 -5.33
CA LYS A 44 -17.70 -2.38 -4.11
C LYS A 44 -17.05 -1.00 -4.31
N ASP A 45 -17.80 -0.08 -4.87
CA ASP A 45 -17.42 1.28 -5.21
C ASP A 45 -17.52 2.25 -4.01
N LEU A 46 -17.43 3.55 -4.28
CA LEU A 46 -17.45 4.60 -3.24
C LEU A 46 -18.82 4.76 -2.54
N ALA A 47 -19.91 4.25 -3.14
CA ALA A 47 -21.25 4.58 -2.71
C ALA A 47 -22.23 3.39 -2.63
N THR A 48 -22.19 2.46 -3.58
CA THR A 48 -23.23 1.41 -3.77
C THR A 48 -23.54 0.62 -2.50
N MET A 49 -22.53 0.21 -1.74
CA MET A 49 -22.74 -0.58 -0.52
C MET A 49 -23.41 0.21 0.61
N ARG A 50 -23.30 1.54 0.60
CA ARG A 50 -23.95 2.42 1.56
C ARG A 50 -25.33 2.86 1.06
N ASP A 51 -25.37 3.27 -0.19
CA ASP A 51 -26.56 3.81 -0.86
C ASP A 51 -26.47 3.55 -2.37
N PRO A 52 -27.15 2.53 -2.89
CA PRO A 52 -27.11 2.19 -4.31
C PRO A 52 -27.76 3.25 -5.21
N THR A 53 -28.51 4.21 -4.63
CA THR A 53 -29.14 5.31 -5.36
C THR A 53 -28.26 6.56 -5.44
N SER A 54 -27.08 6.55 -4.79
CA SER A 54 -26.13 7.65 -4.82
C SER A 54 -25.71 8.02 -6.25
N SER A 55 -25.60 9.31 -6.51
CA SER A 55 -25.09 9.81 -7.79
C SER A 55 -23.61 9.47 -8.06
N CYS A 56 -22.88 8.99 -7.06
CA CYS A 56 -21.46 8.67 -7.13
C CYS A 56 -21.16 7.18 -7.28
N THR A 57 -22.10 6.35 -7.75
CA THR A 57 -21.86 4.93 -8.03
C THR A 57 -21.06 4.73 -9.31
N PHE A 58 -20.38 3.59 -9.43
CA PHE A 58 -19.65 3.22 -10.64
C PHE A 58 -20.59 3.07 -11.86
N LEU A 59 -21.80 2.59 -11.65
CA LEU A 59 -22.79 2.49 -12.73
C LEU A 59 -23.24 3.85 -13.23
N ASN A 60 -23.44 4.83 -12.34
CA ASN A 60 -23.75 6.20 -12.74
C ASN A 60 -22.61 6.85 -13.53
N PHE A 61 -21.34 6.62 -13.11
CA PHE A 61 -20.19 7.04 -13.88
C PHE A 61 -20.22 6.49 -15.32
N LEU A 62 -20.44 5.19 -15.47
CA LEU A 62 -20.53 4.58 -16.80
C LEU A 62 -21.69 5.13 -17.63
N HIS A 63 -22.84 5.40 -16.98
CA HIS A 63 -24.02 5.96 -17.63
C HIS A 63 -23.76 7.39 -18.13
N GLU A 64 -23.24 8.27 -17.29
CA GLU A 64 -22.91 9.65 -17.65
C GLU A 64 -21.84 9.76 -18.75
N GLU A 65 -20.87 8.86 -18.74
CA GLU A 65 -19.82 8.78 -19.77
C GLU A 65 -20.28 8.07 -21.05
N GLY A 66 -21.55 7.63 -21.14
CA GLY A 66 -22.10 6.91 -22.29
C GLY A 66 -21.49 5.53 -22.51
N ARG A 67 -20.87 4.93 -21.49
CA ARG A 67 -20.13 3.65 -21.57
C ARG A 67 -20.83 2.48 -20.90
N LEU A 68 -22.03 2.67 -20.34
CA LEU A 68 -22.72 1.60 -19.59
C LEU A 68 -23.00 0.39 -20.47
N MET A 69 -23.63 0.57 -21.64
CA MET A 69 -23.90 -0.56 -22.55
C MET A 69 -22.64 -1.25 -23.09
N PRO A 70 -21.62 -0.49 -23.59
CA PRO A 70 -20.32 -1.10 -23.95
C PRO A 70 -19.68 -1.88 -22.81
N TYR A 71 -19.78 -1.41 -21.56
CA TYR A 71 -19.25 -2.12 -20.40
C TYR A 71 -19.98 -3.44 -20.13
N ILE A 72 -21.32 -3.42 -20.19
CA ILE A 72 -22.14 -4.64 -20.04
C ILE A 72 -21.79 -5.68 -21.09
N ASN A 73 -21.62 -5.25 -22.35
CA ASN A 73 -21.32 -6.14 -23.47
C ASN A 73 -19.90 -6.77 -23.41
N ARG A 74 -19.01 -6.25 -22.57
CA ARG A 74 -17.68 -6.87 -22.35
C ARG A 74 -17.74 -8.14 -21.51
N GLU A 75 -18.82 -8.35 -20.74
CA GLU A 75 -18.99 -9.48 -19.83
C GLU A 75 -17.84 -9.62 -18.78
N GLU A 76 -17.02 -8.60 -18.65
CA GLU A 76 -15.89 -8.57 -17.71
C GLU A 76 -16.37 -8.42 -16.26
N LYS A 77 -15.90 -9.30 -15.38
CA LYS A 77 -16.29 -9.28 -13.97
C LYS A 77 -15.73 -8.09 -13.20
N VAL A 78 -14.58 -7.58 -13.61
CA VAL A 78 -13.86 -6.49 -12.94
C VAL A 78 -13.37 -5.46 -13.94
N PRO A 79 -13.35 -4.16 -13.59
CA PRO A 79 -12.82 -3.13 -14.46
C PRO A 79 -11.29 -3.16 -14.51
N SER A 80 -10.73 -2.61 -15.59
CA SER A 80 -9.30 -2.30 -15.62
C SER A 80 -8.95 -1.25 -14.55
N ARG A 81 -7.69 -1.23 -14.10
CA ARG A 81 -7.22 -0.16 -13.19
C ARG A 81 -7.35 1.23 -13.82
N ARG A 82 -7.16 1.35 -15.14
CA ARG A 82 -7.36 2.60 -15.87
C ARG A 82 -8.81 3.08 -15.79
N GLU A 83 -9.77 2.18 -15.99
CA GLU A 83 -11.20 2.51 -15.92
C GLU A 83 -11.62 2.89 -14.50
N TRP A 84 -11.11 2.16 -13.50
CA TRP A 84 -11.35 2.49 -12.11
C TRP A 84 -10.74 3.84 -11.71
N SER A 85 -9.51 4.13 -12.17
CA SER A 85 -8.89 5.44 -11.97
C SER A 85 -9.71 6.58 -12.59
N ALA A 86 -10.30 6.36 -13.77
CA ALA A 86 -11.19 7.34 -14.41
C ALA A 86 -12.47 7.56 -13.59
N TYR A 87 -13.07 6.49 -13.04
CA TYR A 87 -14.20 6.59 -12.12
C TYR A 87 -13.87 7.42 -10.87
N LEU A 88 -12.74 7.12 -10.24
CA LEU A 88 -12.32 7.84 -9.04
C LEU A 88 -12.01 9.32 -9.33
N ALA A 89 -11.42 9.63 -10.49
CA ALA A 89 -11.18 11.00 -10.95
C ALA A 89 -12.50 11.75 -11.21
N TRP A 90 -13.48 11.09 -11.83
CA TRP A 90 -14.81 11.62 -12.05
C TRP A 90 -15.52 11.91 -10.71
N ALA A 91 -15.42 11.02 -9.73
CA ALA A 91 -15.98 11.25 -8.39
C ALA A 91 -15.23 12.37 -7.63
N ALA A 92 -13.90 12.43 -7.74
CA ALA A 92 -13.09 13.48 -7.13
C ALA A 92 -13.45 14.86 -7.66
N LYS A 93 -13.66 14.99 -8.97
CA LYS A 93 -14.06 16.26 -9.61
C LYS A 93 -15.36 16.85 -9.03
N ARG A 94 -16.30 16.00 -8.58
CA ARG A 94 -17.51 16.44 -7.89
C ARG A 94 -17.24 17.07 -6.52
N MET A 95 -16.08 16.76 -5.95
CA MET A 95 -15.65 17.22 -4.62
C MET A 95 -14.59 18.34 -4.70
N ASP A 96 -14.20 18.81 -5.88
CA ASP A 96 -13.11 19.76 -6.08
C ASP A 96 -13.23 21.04 -5.24
N SER A 97 -14.44 21.53 -5.00
CA SER A 97 -14.68 22.72 -4.16
C SER A 97 -14.18 22.53 -2.70
N TYR A 98 -14.08 21.30 -2.24
CA TYR A 98 -13.59 20.95 -0.90
C TYR A 98 -12.11 20.60 -0.87
N VAL A 99 -11.44 20.40 -2.03
CA VAL A 99 -10.05 19.95 -2.10
C VAL A 99 -9.10 21.12 -2.26
N ARG A 100 -8.00 21.07 -1.53
CA ARG A 100 -6.84 21.96 -1.68
C ARG A 100 -5.67 21.10 -2.14
N TYR A 101 -5.47 21.05 -3.45
CA TYR A 101 -4.35 20.35 -4.06
C TYR A 101 -3.02 21.08 -3.84
N GLY A 102 -1.91 20.37 -3.96
CA GLY A 102 -0.57 20.91 -3.77
C GLY A 102 -0.27 21.30 -2.32
N ARG A 103 -1.00 20.76 -1.33
CA ARG A 103 -0.86 21.09 0.10
C ARG A 103 -0.30 19.89 0.86
N GLN A 104 1.01 19.94 1.10
CA GLN A 104 1.67 18.96 1.94
C GLN A 104 1.50 19.33 3.40
N VAL A 105 0.79 18.50 4.18
CA VAL A 105 0.74 18.65 5.63
C VAL A 105 2.12 18.36 6.21
N VAL A 106 2.64 19.29 7.02
CA VAL A 106 3.96 19.19 7.65
C VAL A 106 3.90 19.02 9.16
N ASP A 107 2.81 19.47 9.80
CA ASP A 107 2.56 19.24 11.23
C ASP A 107 1.07 19.35 11.55
N ILE A 108 0.64 18.72 12.63
CA ILE A 108 -0.71 18.83 13.20
C ILE A 108 -0.55 19.12 14.69
N VAL A 109 -0.87 20.35 15.07
CA VAL A 109 -0.66 20.86 16.43
C VAL A 109 -1.99 20.97 17.15
N PRO A 110 -2.19 20.27 18.27
CA PRO A 110 -3.36 20.48 19.12
C PRO A 110 -3.29 21.86 19.80
N MET A 111 -4.40 22.57 19.79
CA MET A 111 -4.52 23.92 20.34
C MET A 111 -5.44 23.92 21.57
N GLU A 112 -4.98 24.60 22.61
CA GLU A 112 -5.68 24.70 23.90
C GLU A 112 -6.51 25.98 23.98
N GLU A 113 -7.74 25.85 24.47
CA GLU A 113 -8.58 26.96 24.88
C GLU A 113 -9.07 26.74 26.33
N LYS A 114 -8.73 27.65 27.22
CA LYS A 114 -9.16 27.63 28.65
C LYS A 114 -8.79 26.30 29.35
N GLY A 115 -7.58 25.80 29.14
CA GLY A 115 -7.09 24.58 29.75
C GLY A 115 -7.60 23.27 29.11
N VAL A 116 -8.27 23.36 27.95
CA VAL A 116 -8.82 22.20 27.23
C VAL A 116 -8.36 22.22 25.78
N LEU A 117 -7.88 21.10 25.29
CA LEU A 117 -7.50 20.91 23.90
C LEU A 117 -8.78 20.89 23.02
N SER A 118 -8.97 21.92 22.22
CA SER A 118 -10.27 22.25 21.61
C SER A 118 -10.30 22.16 20.09
N TYR A 119 -9.16 22.34 19.41
CA TYR A 119 -9.03 22.23 17.95
C TYR A 119 -7.60 21.93 17.54
N TYR A 120 -7.43 21.54 16.29
CA TYR A 120 -6.13 21.34 15.64
C TYR A 120 -5.78 22.53 14.74
N ARG A 121 -4.52 22.91 14.76
CA ARG A 121 -3.90 23.72 13.74
C ARG A 121 -3.09 22.79 12.82
N ILE A 122 -3.46 22.72 11.56
CA ILE A 122 -2.84 21.91 10.54
C ILE A 122 -1.92 22.80 9.72
N GLU A 123 -0.62 22.59 9.83
CA GLU A 123 0.39 23.33 9.10
C GLU A 123 0.65 22.66 7.74
N CYS A 124 0.58 23.43 6.68
CA CYS A 124 0.80 22.98 5.31
C CYS A 124 1.87 23.78 4.61
N GLU A 125 2.54 23.14 3.68
CA GLU A 125 3.46 23.77 2.74
C GLU A 125 2.96 23.50 1.31
N HIS A 126 2.88 24.54 0.49
CA HIS A 126 2.58 24.39 -0.93
C HIS A 126 3.76 23.73 -1.64
N VAL A 127 3.54 22.62 -2.36
CA VAL A 127 4.62 21.79 -2.90
C VAL A 127 5.54 22.52 -3.89
N GLU A 128 4.99 23.46 -4.67
CA GLU A 128 5.75 24.23 -5.69
C GLU A 128 6.32 25.52 -5.11
N THR A 129 5.47 26.36 -4.51
CA THR A 129 5.85 27.72 -4.07
C THR A 129 6.54 27.73 -2.72
N LYS A 130 6.50 26.63 -1.96
CA LYS A 130 7.02 26.52 -0.58
C LYS A 130 6.35 27.47 0.41
N GLN A 131 5.28 28.12 0.01
CA GLN A 131 4.51 28.98 0.90
C GLN A 131 3.82 28.15 1.98
N ARG A 132 3.88 28.61 3.23
CA ARG A 132 3.21 28.00 4.38
C ARG A 132 1.86 28.62 4.61
N GLU A 133 0.90 27.78 4.99
CA GLU A 133 -0.44 28.17 5.40
C GLU A 133 -0.95 27.22 6.51
N SER A 134 -1.92 27.71 7.29
CA SER A 134 -2.49 26.95 8.41
C SER A 134 -3.99 26.81 8.25
N PHE A 135 -4.49 25.62 8.55
CA PHE A 135 -5.93 25.32 8.62
C PHE A 135 -6.30 24.97 10.05
N PHE A 136 -7.55 25.23 10.41
CA PHE A 136 -8.05 24.95 11.75
C PHE A 136 -9.26 24.03 11.67
N SER A 137 -9.29 22.99 12.50
CA SER A 137 -10.39 22.03 12.55
C SER A 137 -10.56 21.40 13.93
N ARG A 138 -11.79 21.09 14.30
CA ARG A 138 -12.09 20.28 15.49
C ARG A 138 -11.94 18.79 15.22
N ASN A 139 -12.08 18.37 13.98
CA ASN A 139 -12.04 16.97 13.57
C ASN A 139 -11.03 16.80 12.44
N VAL A 140 -10.13 15.87 12.56
CA VAL A 140 -9.14 15.54 11.53
C VAL A 140 -9.24 14.06 11.20
N SER A 141 -9.21 13.74 9.92
CA SER A 141 -9.13 12.36 9.42
C SER A 141 -7.86 12.17 8.61
N LEU A 142 -7.01 11.24 9.06
CA LEU A 142 -5.74 10.91 8.39
C LEU A 142 -5.98 9.82 7.36
N ALA A 143 -5.95 10.16 6.06
CA ALA A 143 -6.24 9.26 4.95
C ALA A 143 -5.08 9.20 3.94
N VAL A 144 -3.84 9.23 4.42
CA VAL A 144 -2.61 9.43 3.62
C VAL A 144 -2.06 8.18 2.93
N GLY A 145 -2.72 7.02 3.07
CA GLY A 145 -2.23 5.77 2.49
C GLY A 145 -1.01 5.20 3.21
N GLY A 146 -0.03 4.72 2.47
CA GLY A 146 1.19 4.12 3.01
C GLY A 146 2.44 4.58 2.27
N TRP A 147 3.60 4.32 2.88
CA TRP A 147 4.93 4.59 2.32
C TRP A 147 5.43 3.39 1.54
N ALA A 148 6.26 3.62 0.53
CA ALA A 148 6.96 2.54 -0.17
C ALA A 148 7.74 1.67 0.83
N LYS A 149 7.45 0.37 0.88
CA LYS A 149 8.21 -0.56 1.71
C LYS A 149 9.50 -0.94 1.00
N VAL A 150 10.59 -0.29 1.36
CA VAL A 150 11.91 -0.51 0.78
C VAL A 150 12.70 -1.46 1.67
N PRO A 151 13.12 -2.66 1.18
CA PRO A 151 13.99 -3.54 1.94
C PRO A 151 15.26 -2.83 2.39
N TYR A 152 15.75 -3.16 3.59
CA TYR A 152 16.90 -2.48 4.21
C TYR A 152 18.11 -2.39 3.28
N VAL A 153 18.43 -3.48 2.57
CA VAL A 153 19.57 -3.54 1.66
C VAL A 153 19.53 -2.50 0.52
N PHE A 154 18.38 -1.95 0.20
CA PHE A 154 18.20 -0.96 -0.86
C PHE A 154 18.00 0.48 -0.35
N GLN A 155 17.89 0.71 0.95
CA GLN A 155 17.54 2.03 1.50
C GLN A 155 18.52 3.13 1.09
N SER A 156 19.82 2.84 1.05
CA SER A 156 20.85 3.80 0.64
C SER A 156 20.82 4.18 -0.84
N MET A 157 20.24 3.32 -1.68
CA MET A 157 20.16 3.49 -3.13
C MET A 157 18.79 3.99 -3.60
N TYR A 158 17.76 3.82 -2.75
CA TYR A 158 16.42 4.23 -3.09
C TYR A 158 16.28 5.76 -3.00
N LYS A 159 15.78 6.36 -4.09
CA LYS A 159 15.42 7.78 -4.13
C LYS A 159 13.93 7.94 -3.97
N TYR A 160 13.53 8.74 -3.01
CA TYR A 160 12.12 9.08 -2.83
C TYR A 160 11.61 9.91 -4.02
N PRO A 161 10.28 9.87 -4.32
CA PRO A 161 9.70 10.61 -5.45
C PRO A 161 9.99 12.11 -5.46
N SER A 162 10.24 12.70 -4.28
CA SER A 162 10.66 14.10 -4.12
C SER A 162 12.02 14.42 -4.76
N ASP A 163 12.89 13.42 -4.89
CA ASP A 163 14.30 13.62 -5.26
C ASP A 163 14.51 13.59 -6.77
N GLN A 164 13.60 13.92 -7.59
CA GLN A 164 13.58 14.06 -9.06
C GLN A 164 14.69 13.29 -9.86
N GLY A 165 15.57 12.58 -9.17
CA GLY A 165 16.72 11.91 -9.73
C GLY A 165 16.34 10.56 -10.36
N LEU A 166 17.13 10.13 -11.35
CA LEU A 166 17.07 8.79 -11.90
C LEU A 166 17.59 7.78 -10.86
N SER A 167 16.83 6.71 -10.61
CA SER A 167 17.23 5.62 -9.74
C SER A 167 17.19 4.28 -10.48
N ARG A 168 18.17 3.43 -10.22
CA ARG A 168 18.19 2.04 -10.68
C ARG A 168 17.38 1.13 -9.75
N VAL A 169 17.07 1.60 -8.55
CA VAL A 169 16.19 0.91 -7.59
C VAL A 169 14.85 1.63 -7.58
N VAL A 170 13.82 1.01 -8.14
CA VAL A 170 12.52 1.62 -8.42
C VAL A 170 11.42 0.87 -7.68
N HIS A 171 10.70 1.55 -6.79
CA HIS A 171 9.52 0.96 -6.15
C HIS A 171 8.28 1.01 -7.08
N ALA A 172 7.39 0.06 -6.93
CA ALA A 172 6.14 -0.03 -7.69
C ALA A 172 5.32 1.28 -7.69
N SER A 173 5.37 2.06 -6.60
CA SER A 173 4.69 3.37 -6.51
C SER A 173 5.20 4.44 -7.47
N THR A 174 6.37 4.24 -8.10
CA THR A 174 6.99 5.16 -9.05
C THR A 174 7.39 4.48 -10.37
N PHE A 175 6.91 3.27 -10.61
CA PHE A 175 7.39 2.40 -11.68
C PHE A 175 7.28 3.04 -13.07
N LEU A 176 6.07 3.39 -13.55
CA LEU A 176 5.90 3.93 -14.91
C LEU A 176 6.71 5.20 -15.17
N PRO A 177 6.69 6.23 -14.32
CA PRO A 177 7.52 7.41 -14.53
C PRO A 177 9.01 7.12 -14.55
N GLN A 178 9.48 6.20 -13.71
CA GLN A 178 10.91 5.88 -13.63
C GLN A 178 11.36 5.01 -14.78
N ILE A 179 10.61 3.97 -15.17
CA ILE A 179 10.98 3.13 -16.32
C ILE A 179 10.99 3.91 -17.62
N THR A 180 10.08 4.88 -17.80
CA THR A 180 10.07 5.77 -18.96
C THR A 180 11.35 6.59 -19.05
N LYS A 181 11.89 7.06 -17.91
CA LYS A 181 13.17 7.78 -17.86
C LYS A 181 14.39 6.86 -18.03
N LEU A 182 14.30 5.62 -17.54
CA LEU A 182 15.38 4.63 -17.60
C LEU A 182 15.51 4.01 -18.98
N ALA A 183 14.42 3.73 -19.68
CA ALA A 183 14.41 2.99 -20.94
C ALA A 183 15.40 3.53 -21.99
N PRO A 184 15.51 4.86 -22.26
CA PRO A 184 16.47 5.37 -23.22
C PRO A 184 17.93 5.11 -22.85
N LEU A 185 18.25 4.99 -21.58
CA LEU A 185 19.60 4.67 -21.09
C LEU A 185 19.88 3.16 -21.19
N LEU A 186 18.87 2.34 -20.88
CA LEU A 186 18.95 0.88 -20.96
C LEU A 186 19.13 0.41 -22.41
N HIS A 187 18.40 1.00 -23.37
CA HIS A 187 18.53 0.66 -24.79
C HIS A 187 19.89 1.02 -25.42
N ARG A 188 20.72 1.81 -24.75
CA ARG A 188 22.08 2.11 -25.21
C ARG A 188 23.11 1.02 -24.86
N LYS A 189 22.76 0.09 -23.99
CA LYS A 189 23.66 -0.99 -23.58
C LYS A 189 23.79 -2.02 -24.72
N THR A 190 25.00 -2.49 -24.91
CA THR A 190 25.36 -3.50 -25.92
C THR A 190 25.19 -4.92 -25.42
N LYS A 191 25.20 -5.10 -24.10
CA LYS A 191 24.96 -6.40 -23.46
C LYS A 191 23.47 -6.64 -23.21
N PRO A 192 23.04 -7.91 -23.18
CA PRO A 192 21.70 -8.25 -22.76
C PRO A 192 21.40 -7.65 -21.37
N LEU A 193 20.24 -6.99 -21.24
CA LEU A 193 19.80 -6.38 -19.99
C LEU A 193 19.41 -7.45 -18.98
N ARG A 194 19.64 -7.15 -17.70
CA ARG A 194 19.21 -7.98 -16.58
C ARG A 194 18.44 -7.15 -15.56
N PHE A 195 17.26 -7.60 -15.20
CA PHE A 195 16.41 -6.93 -14.22
C PHE A 195 16.10 -7.85 -13.05
N ALA A 196 16.13 -7.30 -11.83
CA ALA A 196 15.61 -7.97 -10.65
C ALA A 196 14.24 -7.41 -10.28
N ILE A 197 13.28 -8.27 -10.00
CA ILE A 197 11.96 -7.93 -9.47
C ILE A 197 11.85 -8.53 -8.06
N ILE A 198 11.71 -7.68 -7.05
CA ILE A 198 11.69 -8.10 -5.66
C ILE A 198 10.26 -8.15 -5.15
N GLY A 199 9.80 -9.34 -4.78
CA GLY A 199 8.46 -9.59 -4.26
C GLY A 199 7.69 -10.64 -5.04
N GLY A 200 6.64 -11.23 -4.45
CA GLY A 200 5.81 -12.30 -5.03
C GLY A 200 4.31 -11.94 -5.10
N GLY A 201 3.96 -10.66 -4.99
CA GLY A 201 2.57 -10.21 -5.06
C GLY A 201 2.17 -9.63 -6.41
N GLN A 202 0.90 -9.22 -6.54
CA GLN A 202 0.28 -8.73 -7.77
C GLN A 202 1.14 -7.70 -8.52
N SER A 203 1.62 -6.65 -7.83
CA SER A 203 2.41 -5.59 -8.47
C SER A 203 3.74 -6.08 -9.02
N ALA A 204 4.40 -7.02 -8.33
CA ALA A 204 5.67 -7.60 -8.79
C ALA A 204 5.45 -8.41 -10.08
N VAL A 205 4.39 -9.22 -10.13
CA VAL A 205 4.04 -10.02 -11.30
C VAL A 205 3.60 -9.15 -12.47
N GLU A 206 2.82 -8.10 -12.24
CA GLU A 206 2.45 -7.14 -13.29
C GLU A 206 3.67 -6.41 -13.87
N ILE A 207 4.66 -6.05 -13.02
CA ILE A 207 5.92 -5.46 -13.46
C ILE A 207 6.73 -6.48 -14.29
N LEU A 208 6.78 -7.75 -13.86
CA LEU A 208 7.42 -8.82 -14.63
C LEU A 208 6.84 -8.90 -16.06
N CYS A 209 5.51 -8.98 -16.16
CA CYS A 209 4.83 -9.06 -17.46
C CYS A 209 5.08 -7.82 -18.32
N TYR A 210 5.03 -6.63 -17.71
CA TYR A 210 5.34 -5.38 -18.40
C TYR A 210 6.77 -5.37 -18.95
N LEU A 211 7.75 -5.74 -18.13
CA LEU A 211 9.16 -5.77 -18.53
C LEU A 211 9.40 -6.80 -19.64
N ARG A 212 8.79 -7.98 -19.56
CA ARG A 212 8.88 -8.98 -20.63
C ARG A 212 8.36 -8.43 -21.97
N ASN A 213 7.25 -7.71 -21.94
CA ASN A 213 6.67 -7.13 -23.15
C ASN A 213 7.49 -5.97 -23.72
N GLN A 214 8.16 -5.17 -22.89
CA GLN A 214 8.93 -3.99 -23.32
C GLN A 214 10.40 -4.32 -23.63
N PHE A 215 10.95 -5.35 -23.00
CA PHE A 215 12.36 -5.75 -23.09
C PHE A 215 12.45 -7.25 -23.29
N ALA A 216 11.99 -7.72 -24.46
CA ALA A 216 11.86 -9.16 -24.75
C ALA A 216 13.18 -9.95 -24.58
N GLN A 217 14.33 -9.31 -24.86
CA GLN A 217 15.65 -9.92 -24.76
C GLN A 217 16.29 -9.81 -23.36
N ALA A 218 15.63 -9.13 -22.40
CA ALA A 218 16.16 -8.96 -21.06
C ALA A 218 15.97 -10.22 -20.20
N ASP A 219 16.98 -10.58 -19.42
CA ASP A 219 16.87 -11.54 -18.35
C ASP A 219 16.11 -10.94 -17.17
N LEU A 220 15.12 -11.67 -16.65
CA LEU A 220 14.25 -11.23 -15.55
C LEU A 220 14.36 -12.22 -14.38
N ASP A 221 14.90 -11.75 -13.26
CA ASP A 221 14.98 -12.52 -12.02
C ASP A 221 13.92 -12.02 -11.05
N MET A 222 12.91 -12.83 -10.76
CA MET A 222 11.93 -12.55 -9.74
C MET A 222 12.29 -13.19 -8.42
N ILE A 223 12.66 -12.39 -7.42
CA ILE A 223 13.22 -12.82 -6.14
C ILE A 223 12.16 -12.67 -5.05
N PHE A 224 11.79 -13.76 -4.37
CA PHE A 224 10.78 -13.74 -3.32
C PHE A 224 10.99 -14.81 -2.26
N ARG A 225 10.56 -14.54 -1.02
CA ARG A 225 10.77 -15.38 0.15
C ARG A 225 9.86 -16.61 0.25
N ALA A 226 8.67 -16.52 -0.35
CA ALA A 226 7.72 -17.63 -0.35
C ALA A 226 8.23 -18.79 -1.22
N SER A 227 7.75 -19.98 -0.97
CA SER A 227 8.09 -21.19 -1.76
C SER A 227 7.46 -21.15 -3.17
N ALA A 228 6.35 -20.43 -3.34
CA ALA A 228 5.66 -20.26 -4.61
C ALA A 228 4.94 -18.92 -4.68
N LEU A 229 4.55 -18.50 -5.88
CA LEU A 229 3.55 -17.47 -6.09
C LEU A 229 2.18 -18.05 -5.68
N VAL A 230 1.39 -17.27 -4.94
CA VAL A 230 0.14 -17.73 -4.34
C VAL A 230 -1.04 -17.03 -5.04
N PRO A 231 -2.08 -17.78 -5.48
CA PRO A 231 -3.27 -17.17 -6.04
C PRO A 231 -4.07 -16.39 -4.99
N SER A 232 -4.72 -15.31 -5.42
CA SER A 232 -5.76 -14.66 -4.61
C SER A 232 -6.96 -15.59 -4.49
N ASP A 233 -7.54 -15.63 -3.30
CA ASP A 233 -8.83 -16.31 -3.09
C ASP A 233 -9.92 -15.26 -2.97
N ASP A 234 -10.70 -15.09 -4.01
CA ASP A 234 -11.87 -14.22 -4.12
C ASP A 234 -13.19 -15.01 -4.14
N SER A 235 -13.15 -16.25 -3.60
CA SER A 235 -14.35 -17.07 -3.41
C SER A 235 -15.41 -16.35 -2.57
N PRO A 236 -16.70 -16.64 -2.75
CA PRO A 236 -17.78 -16.02 -1.97
C PRO A 236 -17.61 -16.15 -0.46
N PHE A 237 -17.09 -17.28 0.02
CA PHE A 237 -16.87 -17.52 1.46
C PHE A 237 -15.75 -16.65 2.03
N VAL A 238 -14.61 -16.53 1.34
CA VAL A 238 -13.51 -15.65 1.76
C VAL A 238 -13.94 -14.20 1.66
N ASN A 239 -14.65 -13.81 0.62
CA ASN A 239 -15.19 -12.46 0.49
C ASN A 239 -16.16 -12.10 1.62
N ALA A 240 -17.06 -13.02 2.00
CA ALA A 240 -17.99 -12.83 3.11
C ALA A 240 -17.25 -12.72 4.45
N ALA A 241 -16.23 -13.54 4.69
CA ALA A 241 -15.47 -13.51 5.96
C ALA A 241 -14.57 -12.28 6.09
N ALA A 242 -13.84 -11.91 5.03
CA ALA A 242 -12.78 -10.90 5.10
C ALA A 242 -13.24 -9.47 4.75
N PHE A 243 -14.29 -9.32 3.93
CA PHE A 243 -14.67 -8.04 3.32
C PHE A 243 -16.12 -7.62 3.55
N ASP A 244 -16.94 -8.45 4.21
CA ASP A 244 -18.29 -8.06 4.58
C ASP A 244 -18.23 -6.99 5.70
N PRO A 245 -18.96 -5.86 5.59
CA PRO A 245 -19.00 -4.86 6.64
C PRO A 245 -19.46 -5.38 8.00
N SER A 246 -20.29 -6.43 8.05
CA SER A 246 -20.73 -7.07 9.29
C SER A 246 -19.57 -7.74 10.05
N SER A 247 -18.54 -8.23 9.35
CA SER A 247 -17.36 -8.85 9.95
C SER A 247 -16.57 -7.89 10.85
N VAL A 248 -16.69 -6.57 10.63
CA VAL A 248 -16.01 -5.53 11.43
C VAL A 248 -16.40 -5.62 12.90
N SER A 249 -17.68 -5.86 13.20
CA SER A 249 -18.14 -5.98 14.59
C SER A 249 -17.59 -7.22 15.28
N THR A 250 -17.58 -8.35 14.58
CA THR A 250 -17.00 -9.60 15.11
C THR A 250 -15.51 -9.47 15.33
N PHE A 251 -14.77 -8.88 14.36
CA PHE A 251 -13.34 -8.62 14.48
C PHE A 251 -13.04 -7.67 15.65
N TRP A 252 -13.82 -6.61 15.81
CA TRP A 252 -13.68 -5.67 16.92
C TRP A 252 -13.91 -6.32 18.29
N GLN A 253 -14.87 -7.24 18.39
CA GLN A 253 -15.20 -7.95 19.62
C GLN A 253 -14.21 -9.07 19.97
N SER A 254 -13.43 -9.54 19.01
CA SER A 254 -12.47 -10.63 19.18
C SER A 254 -11.30 -10.24 20.05
N THR A 255 -10.70 -11.20 20.75
CA THR A 255 -9.47 -11.03 21.55
C THR A 255 -8.28 -10.70 20.64
N ALA A 256 -7.19 -10.19 21.22
CA ALA A 256 -5.96 -9.90 20.47
C ALA A 256 -5.43 -11.16 19.74
N ARG A 257 -5.44 -12.30 20.40
CA ARG A 257 -5.02 -13.59 19.82
C ARG A 257 -5.91 -14.05 18.67
N GLN A 258 -7.24 -13.93 18.82
CA GLN A 258 -8.19 -14.28 17.76
C GLN A 258 -8.03 -13.38 16.53
N ARG A 259 -7.86 -12.06 16.72
CA ARG A 259 -7.59 -11.14 15.61
C ARG A 259 -6.28 -11.44 14.92
N ALA A 260 -5.23 -11.79 15.67
CA ALA A 260 -3.96 -12.18 15.10
C ALA A 260 -4.09 -13.43 14.22
N ALA A 261 -4.82 -14.44 14.66
CA ALA A 261 -5.09 -15.65 13.90
C ALA A 261 -5.88 -15.37 12.60
N GLN A 262 -6.96 -14.56 12.69
CA GLN A 262 -7.74 -14.14 11.52
C GLN A 262 -6.89 -13.35 10.51
N LEU A 263 -6.05 -12.43 10.97
CA LEU A 263 -5.16 -11.66 10.07
C LEU A 263 -4.11 -12.55 9.41
N ALA A 264 -3.61 -13.56 10.10
CA ALA A 264 -2.68 -14.54 9.53
C ALA A 264 -3.37 -15.38 8.43
N GLU A 265 -4.62 -15.79 8.65
CA GLU A 265 -5.44 -16.47 7.65
C GLU A 265 -5.71 -15.59 6.43
N PHE A 266 -6.23 -14.38 6.63
CA PHE A 266 -6.50 -13.43 5.53
C PHE A 266 -5.24 -13.02 4.77
N LYS A 267 -4.07 -13.06 5.40
CA LYS A 267 -2.79 -12.81 4.74
C LYS A 267 -2.49 -13.85 3.66
N ARG A 268 -2.92 -15.08 3.85
CA ARG A 268 -2.69 -16.18 2.88
C ARG A 268 -3.60 -16.09 1.66
N THR A 269 -4.77 -15.48 1.79
CA THR A 269 -5.80 -15.42 0.74
C THR A 269 -5.85 -14.09 0.02
N ASN A 270 -5.47 -12.98 0.70
CA ASN A 270 -5.75 -11.63 0.22
C ASN A 270 -4.55 -10.69 0.16
N TYR A 271 -3.36 -11.12 0.66
CA TYR A 271 -2.19 -10.25 0.72
C TYR A 271 -0.94 -10.94 0.20
N SER A 272 -0.18 -10.23 -0.63
CA SER A 272 0.98 -10.78 -1.35
C SER A 272 0.60 -11.97 -2.23
N VAL A 273 -0.59 -11.91 -2.80
CA VAL A 273 -1.18 -12.90 -3.69
C VAL A 273 -1.37 -12.30 -5.10
N VAL A 274 -1.62 -13.15 -6.07
CA VAL A 274 -1.70 -12.78 -7.49
C VAL A 274 -3.00 -13.33 -8.06
N ARG A 275 -3.67 -12.59 -8.94
CA ARG A 275 -4.85 -13.08 -9.65
C ARG A 275 -4.56 -14.38 -10.38
N HIS A 276 -5.50 -15.29 -10.35
CA HIS A 276 -5.34 -16.64 -10.91
C HIS A 276 -4.99 -16.65 -12.40
N ASP A 277 -5.66 -15.81 -13.20
CA ASP A 277 -5.40 -15.66 -14.64
C ASP A 277 -4.00 -15.14 -14.95
N LEU A 278 -3.51 -14.18 -14.13
CA LEU A 278 -2.16 -13.64 -14.29
C LEU A 278 -1.09 -14.68 -13.89
N LEU A 279 -1.36 -15.51 -12.88
CA LEU A 279 -0.49 -16.64 -12.53
C LEU A 279 -0.41 -17.66 -13.67
N GLY A 280 -1.56 -18.00 -14.27
CA GLY A 280 -1.59 -18.86 -15.45
C GLY A 280 -0.73 -18.31 -16.57
N HIS A 281 -0.88 -17.02 -16.87
CA HIS A 281 -0.08 -16.36 -17.91
C HIS A 281 1.44 -16.40 -17.62
N VAL A 282 1.85 -16.15 -16.37
CA VAL A 282 3.28 -16.25 -16.01
C VAL A 282 3.78 -17.69 -16.11
N TYR A 283 2.96 -18.67 -15.70
CA TYR A 283 3.32 -20.07 -15.80
C TYR A 283 3.52 -20.49 -17.25
N GLU A 284 2.63 -20.10 -18.17
CA GLU A 284 2.77 -20.35 -19.60
C GLU A 284 4.05 -19.73 -20.15
N MET A 285 4.35 -18.45 -19.80
CA MET A 285 5.61 -17.83 -20.26
C MET A 285 6.85 -18.60 -19.81
N VAL A 286 6.87 -19.16 -18.59
CA VAL A 286 7.99 -19.94 -18.09
C VAL A 286 8.02 -21.33 -18.76
N TYR A 287 6.86 -21.95 -18.97
CA TYR A 287 6.73 -23.23 -19.62
C TYR A 287 7.20 -23.19 -21.10
N ASP A 288 6.74 -22.18 -21.85
CA ASP A 288 7.15 -21.99 -23.24
C ASP A 288 8.65 -21.76 -23.36
N GLN A 289 9.24 -21.01 -22.42
CA GLN A 289 10.69 -20.81 -22.36
C GLN A 289 11.47 -22.14 -22.28
N ASP A 290 10.96 -23.14 -21.57
CA ASP A 290 11.59 -24.46 -21.46
C ASP A 290 11.47 -25.24 -22.78
N ILE A 291 10.41 -25.02 -23.57
CA ILE A 291 10.26 -25.57 -24.92
C ILE A 291 11.24 -24.89 -25.88
N ASP A 292 11.27 -23.57 -25.90
CA ASP A 292 12.16 -22.76 -26.77
C ASP A 292 13.64 -23.08 -26.52
N TYR A 293 14.00 -23.45 -25.28
CA TYR A 293 15.37 -23.85 -24.94
C TYR A 293 15.77 -25.18 -25.60
N ARG A 294 14.81 -26.11 -25.80
CA ARG A 294 15.05 -27.42 -26.40
C ARG A 294 15.01 -27.38 -27.94
N GLU A 295 14.14 -26.55 -28.48
CA GLU A 295 13.92 -26.33 -29.89
C GLU A 295 13.89 -24.84 -30.25
N PRO A 296 15.07 -24.18 -30.40
CA PRO A 296 15.12 -22.74 -30.64
C PRO A 296 14.37 -22.39 -31.93
N MET A 297 13.22 -21.75 -31.81
CA MET A 297 12.39 -21.37 -32.96
C MET A 297 12.53 -19.91 -33.38
N GLU A 298 13.01 -19.03 -32.51
CA GLU A 298 13.18 -17.60 -32.79
C GLU A 298 14.33 -16.96 -32.00
N GLU A 299 14.65 -15.69 -32.33
CA GLU A 299 15.70 -14.86 -31.73
C GLU A 299 15.74 -14.92 -30.19
N ASP A 300 16.95 -14.93 -29.67
CA ASP A 300 17.30 -14.98 -28.23
C ASP A 300 16.40 -14.13 -27.32
N LYS A 301 15.28 -14.67 -26.89
CA LYS A 301 14.52 -14.09 -25.79
C LYS A 301 15.30 -14.26 -24.50
N GLY A 302 15.36 -13.21 -23.70
CA GLY A 302 15.95 -13.27 -22.35
C GLY A 302 15.18 -14.24 -21.44
N LYS A 303 15.83 -14.75 -20.39
CA LYS A 303 15.26 -15.76 -19.49
C LYS A 303 14.46 -15.15 -18.34
N ILE A 304 13.34 -15.78 -17.97
CA ILE A 304 12.63 -15.53 -16.72
C ILE A 304 13.07 -16.59 -15.72
N ARG A 305 13.51 -16.16 -14.52
CA ARG A 305 13.87 -17.04 -13.41
C ARG A 305 13.05 -16.67 -12.18
N LEU A 306 12.34 -17.63 -11.63
CA LEU A 306 11.57 -17.46 -10.39
C LEU A 306 12.43 -17.98 -9.23
N LEU A 307 13.03 -17.08 -8.47
CA LEU A 307 13.91 -17.38 -7.35
C LEU A 307 13.09 -17.38 -6.04
N SER A 308 12.40 -18.48 -5.81
CA SER A 308 11.62 -18.72 -4.57
C SER A 308 12.54 -19.07 -3.39
N ASN A 309 11.98 -19.05 -2.16
CA ASN A 309 12.70 -19.30 -0.91
C ASN A 309 14.02 -18.51 -0.80
N THR A 310 14.05 -17.30 -1.37
CA THR A 310 15.27 -16.52 -1.52
C THR A 310 15.17 -15.23 -0.71
N GLU A 311 16.16 -14.99 0.14
CA GLU A 311 16.30 -13.79 0.95
C GLU A 311 17.41 -12.88 0.42
N LEU A 312 17.22 -11.58 0.59
CA LEU A 312 18.19 -10.56 0.24
C LEU A 312 19.21 -10.43 1.39
N VAL A 313 20.48 -10.58 1.10
CA VAL A 313 21.57 -10.47 2.09
C VAL A 313 22.21 -9.09 2.02
N ARG A 314 22.58 -8.67 0.81
CA ARG A 314 23.28 -7.40 0.56
C ARG A 314 22.91 -6.86 -0.81
N ALA A 315 22.96 -5.56 -0.95
CA ALA A 315 22.91 -4.90 -2.25
C ALA A 315 23.86 -3.70 -2.27
N GLU A 316 24.49 -3.46 -3.42
CA GLU A 316 25.38 -2.32 -3.64
C GLU A 316 25.26 -1.80 -5.07
N GLN A 317 25.40 -0.49 -5.25
CA GLN A 317 25.50 0.11 -6.58
C GLN A 317 26.96 0.16 -7.01
N LEU A 318 27.22 -0.36 -8.20
CA LEU A 318 28.57 -0.45 -8.74
C LEU A 318 29.07 0.93 -9.21
N SER A 319 30.32 1.23 -8.89
CA SER A 319 31.01 2.50 -9.25
C SER A 319 31.62 2.43 -10.64
N SER A 320 32.20 3.55 -11.09
CA SER A 320 32.90 3.68 -12.39
C SER A 320 34.07 2.72 -12.59
N GLU A 321 34.62 2.17 -11.52
CA GLU A 321 35.68 1.12 -11.59
C GLU A 321 35.21 -0.18 -12.24
N HIS A 322 33.88 -0.39 -12.33
CA HIS A 322 33.26 -1.59 -12.89
C HIS A 322 32.95 -1.48 -14.41
N GLY A 323 33.43 -0.44 -15.09
CA GLY A 323 33.31 -0.25 -16.54
C GLY A 323 31.85 -0.28 -17.04
N GLU A 324 31.51 -1.22 -17.92
CA GLU A 324 30.17 -1.33 -18.50
C GLU A 324 29.05 -1.62 -17.47
N ASP A 325 29.40 -2.09 -16.27
CA ASP A 325 28.47 -2.34 -15.17
C ASP A 325 28.31 -1.13 -14.25
N GLU A 326 28.89 0.02 -14.59
CA GLU A 326 28.72 1.26 -13.84
C GLU A 326 27.25 1.59 -13.64
N GLY A 327 26.90 1.88 -12.39
CA GLY A 327 25.53 2.19 -11.97
C GLY A 327 24.61 0.99 -11.86
N CYS A 328 25.02 -0.22 -12.27
CA CYS A 328 24.28 -1.47 -12.02
C CYS A 328 24.20 -1.74 -10.53
N VAL A 329 23.26 -2.60 -10.14
CA VAL A 329 23.06 -3.01 -8.74
C VAL A 329 23.46 -4.47 -8.61
N ARG A 330 24.47 -4.75 -7.78
CA ARG A 330 24.80 -6.11 -7.35
C ARG A 330 23.91 -6.49 -6.19
N ILE A 331 23.35 -7.68 -6.23
CA ILE A 331 22.51 -8.24 -5.16
C ILE A 331 23.07 -9.58 -4.76
N ASP A 332 23.36 -9.76 -3.47
CA ASP A 332 23.70 -11.03 -2.87
C ASP A 332 22.46 -11.60 -2.18
N THR A 333 22.18 -12.86 -2.46
CA THR A 333 21.00 -13.56 -1.96
C THR A 333 21.41 -14.89 -1.35
N CYS A 334 20.60 -15.39 -0.40
CA CYS A 334 20.70 -16.75 0.08
C CYS A 334 19.35 -17.46 -0.05
N THR A 335 19.38 -18.77 -0.29
CA THR A 335 18.18 -19.61 -0.23
C THR A 335 18.11 -20.30 1.12
N ASN A 336 16.90 -20.39 1.70
CA ASN A 336 16.63 -21.06 2.98
C ASN A 336 15.89 -22.39 2.80
N ALA A 337 15.80 -22.91 1.57
CA ALA A 337 15.17 -24.18 1.26
C ALA A 337 16.18 -25.33 1.31
N GLY A 338 16.55 -25.78 2.52
CA GLY A 338 17.50 -26.86 2.74
C GLY A 338 18.93 -26.37 2.86
N GLU A 339 19.81 -26.64 1.86
CA GLU A 339 21.14 -26.05 1.84
C GLU A 339 21.11 -24.55 1.58
N VAL A 340 21.87 -23.80 2.39
CA VAL A 340 22.04 -22.36 2.18
C VAL A 340 22.95 -22.15 0.97
N LEU A 341 22.36 -21.74 -0.15
CA LEU A 341 23.09 -21.40 -1.36
C LEU A 341 23.17 -19.87 -1.49
N GLU A 342 24.38 -19.36 -1.37
CA GLU A 342 24.66 -17.94 -1.66
C GLU A 342 24.78 -17.72 -3.17
N ARG A 343 24.12 -16.69 -3.66
CA ARG A 343 24.18 -16.27 -5.07
C ARG A 343 24.40 -14.78 -5.15
N SER A 344 25.17 -14.35 -6.14
CA SER A 344 25.36 -12.96 -6.47
C SER A 344 24.90 -12.70 -7.91
N GLY A 345 24.17 -11.61 -8.12
CA GLY A 345 23.72 -11.19 -9.44
C GLY A 345 23.90 -9.68 -9.63
N THR A 346 24.29 -9.28 -10.85
CA THR A 346 24.39 -7.87 -11.24
C THR A 346 23.23 -7.54 -12.16
N TYR A 347 22.53 -6.44 -11.87
CA TYR A 347 21.30 -6.03 -12.53
C TYR A 347 21.37 -4.58 -13.02
N ASP A 348 20.84 -4.33 -14.21
CA ASP A 348 20.74 -2.99 -14.79
C ASP A 348 19.72 -2.11 -14.10
N ALA A 349 18.67 -2.72 -13.55
CA ALA A 349 17.71 -2.09 -12.66
C ALA A 349 17.04 -3.12 -11.73
N VAL A 350 16.55 -2.64 -10.61
CA VAL A 350 15.85 -3.41 -9.57
C VAL A 350 14.47 -2.79 -9.34
N PHE A 351 13.42 -3.61 -9.42
CA PHE A 351 12.04 -3.18 -9.26
C PHE A 351 11.44 -3.79 -8.00
N LEU A 352 11.00 -2.94 -7.07
CA LEU A 352 10.50 -3.33 -5.77
C LEU A 352 8.97 -3.45 -5.79
N GLY A 353 8.46 -4.67 -5.95
CA GLY A 353 7.05 -5.02 -5.74
C GLY A 353 6.75 -5.41 -4.29
N THR A 354 7.33 -4.71 -3.33
CA THR A 354 7.38 -5.08 -1.91
C THR A 354 6.23 -4.52 -1.08
N GLY A 355 5.28 -3.80 -1.72
CA GLY A 355 4.10 -3.23 -1.07
C GLY A 355 4.41 -1.96 -0.27
N PHE A 356 3.54 -1.66 0.69
CA PHE A 356 3.56 -0.40 1.42
C PHE A 356 3.63 -0.64 2.93
N GLU A 357 4.39 0.20 3.62
CA GLU A 357 4.36 0.35 5.06
C GLU A 357 3.25 1.34 5.43
N ARG A 358 2.47 1.01 6.46
CA ARG A 358 1.31 1.80 6.88
C ARG A 358 1.29 2.08 8.37
N ASP A 359 2.44 1.96 9.04
CA ASP A 359 2.57 2.29 10.45
C ASP A 359 2.39 3.81 10.63
N PRO A 360 1.37 4.25 11.38
CA PRO A 360 1.11 5.68 11.58
C PRO A 360 2.22 6.39 12.35
N SER A 361 3.02 5.67 13.14
CA SER A 361 4.16 6.24 13.86
C SER A 361 5.28 6.72 12.93
N LEU A 362 5.27 6.27 11.66
CA LEU A 362 6.23 6.69 10.64
C LEU A 362 5.79 7.99 9.92
N LEU A 363 4.61 8.52 10.20
CA LEU A 363 4.14 9.77 9.59
C LEU A 363 4.87 10.97 10.20
N PRO A 364 5.67 11.75 9.44
CA PRO A 364 6.49 12.82 10.00
C PRO A 364 5.65 13.90 10.70
N PHE A 365 4.48 14.20 10.16
CA PHE A 365 3.60 15.28 10.62
C PHE A 365 2.70 14.91 11.82
N VAL A 366 2.77 13.69 12.35
CA VAL A 366 2.04 13.32 13.58
C VAL A 366 2.91 13.29 14.82
N GLN A 367 4.19 13.62 14.73
CA GLN A 367 5.12 13.54 15.87
C GLN A 367 4.71 14.43 17.04
N THR A 368 4.14 15.61 16.76
CA THR A 368 3.58 16.50 17.77
C THR A 368 2.36 15.87 18.48
N LEU A 369 1.59 15.03 17.77
CA LEU A 369 0.42 14.33 18.32
C LEU A 369 0.80 13.08 19.11
N ALA A 370 1.95 12.46 18.85
CA ALA A 370 2.35 11.18 19.45
C ALA A 370 2.39 11.21 20.99
N LYS A 371 2.68 12.38 21.59
CA LYS A 371 2.64 12.57 23.06
C LYS A 371 1.23 12.50 23.65
N TYR A 372 0.22 12.75 22.84
CA TYR A 372 -1.18 12.71 23.28
C TYR A 372 -1.89 11.41 22.90
N PHE A 373 -1.49 10.80 21.80
CA PHE A 373 -2.08 9.58 21.27
C PHE A 373 -1.04 8.46 21.26
N PRO A 374 -1.07 7.54 22.21
CA PRO A 374 -0.06 6.47 22.32
C PRO A 374 0.09 5.67 21.03
N LEU A 375 -1.00 5.43 20.29
CA LEU A 375 -1.00 4.68 19.04
C LEU A 375 -0.15 5.32 17.92
N LEU A 376 0.15 6.62 18.00
CA LEU A 376 0.97 7.34 17.05
C LEU A 376 2.48 7.26 17.36
N SER A 377 2.90 6.57 18.40
CA SER A 377 4.29 6.29 18.71
C SER A 377 4.57 4.80 18.73
N THR A 378 5.74 4.39 18.28
CA THR A 378 6.17 2.99 18.29
C THR A 378 6.14 2.39 19.71
N GLN A 379 6.64 3.14 20.71
CA GLN A 379 6.65 2.71 22.09
C GLN A 379 5.24 2.61 22.68
N GLY A 380 4.40 3.63 22.46
CA GLY A 380 3.03 3.63 22.97
C GLY A 380 2.17 2.55 22.33
N ALA A 381 2.33 2.32 21.03
CA ALA A 381 1.65 1.22 20.34
C ALA A 381 2.05 -0.16 20.90
N ALA A 382 3.33 -0.37 21.19
CA ALA A 382 3.80 -1.61 21.82
C ALA A 382 3.22 -1.79 23.22
N GLN A 383 3.20 -0.73 24.04
CA GLN A 383 2.62 -0.76 25.37
C GLN A 383 1.11 -1.07 25.35
N LEU A 384 0.36 -0.45 24.43
CA LEU A 384 -1.07 -0.74 24.26
C LEU A 384 -1.29 -2.22 23.90
N HIS A 385 -0.47 -2.79 23.01
CA HIS A 385 -0.57 -4.19 22.64
C HIS A 385 -0.30 -5.13 23.81
N GLU A 386 0.74 -4.89 24.60
CA GLU A 386 1.03 -5.66 25.80
C GLU A 386 -0.11 -5.58 26.82
N GLN A 387 -0.67 -4.39 27.02
CA GLN A 387 -1.83 -4.19 27.90
C GLN A 387 -3.07 -4.93 27.38
N GLU A 388 -3.33 -4.91 26.07
CA GLU A 388 -4.45 -5.65 25.50
C GLU A 388 -4.29 -7.16 25.71
N LEU A 389 -3.11 -7.73 25.46
CA LEU A 389 -2.83 -9.16 25.71
C LEU A 389 -3.01 -9.55 27.16
N ALA A 390 -2.60 -8.69 28.10
CA ALA A 390 -2.72 -8.94 29.54
C ALA A 390 -4.18 -8.85 30.03
N LEU A 391 -5.02 -8.04 29.39
CA LEU A 391 -6.37 -7.73 29.83
C LEU A 391 -7.47 -8.40 28.98
N ASP A 392 -7.13 -9.23 27.99
CA ASP A 392 -8.08 -9.84 27.05
C ASP A 392 -9.28 -10.49 27.76
N ASP A 393 -9.03 -11.29 28.81
CA ASP A 393 -10.09 -11.95 29.57
C ASP A 393 -10.92 -10.95 30.42
N GLN A 394 -10.31 -9.92 30.96
CA GLN A 394 -10.98 -8.91 31.75
C GLN A 394 -11.87 -8.00 30.91
N VAL A 395 -11.44 -7.68 29.71
CA VAL A 395 -12.22 -6.87 28.75
C VAL A 395 -13.52 -7.55 28.38
N MET A 396 -13.51 -8.89 28.21
CA MET A 396 -14.70 -9.68 27.87
C MET A 396 -15.76 -9.70 28.96
N HIS A 397 -15.34 -9.54 30.24
CA HIS A 397 -16.23 -9.58 31.41
C HIS A 397 -16.46 -8.19 32.03
N SER A 398 -16.04 -7.11 31.40
CA SER A 398 -16.23 -5.74 31.86
C SER A 398 -17.70 -5.31 31.79
N HIS A 399 -18.10 -4.38 32.65
CA HIS A 399 -19.40 -3.69 32.58
C HIS A 399 -19.52 -2.77 31.35
N ASP A 400 -18.41 -2.23 30.86
CA ASP A 400 -18.32 -1.45 29.64
C ASP A 400 -17.16 -1.95 28.76
N PRO A 401 -17.38 -3.11 28.08
CA PRO A 401 -16.33 -3.71 27.26
C PRO A 401 -15.93 -2.87 26.05
N GLU A 402 -16.83 -2.02 25.56
CA GLU A 402 -16.56 -1.18 24.38
C GLU A 402 -15.56 -0.06 24.70
N SER A 403 -15.77 0.66 25.80
CA SER A 403 -14.84 1.69 26.26
C SER A 403 -13.49 1.08 26.66
N MET A 404 -13.49 -0.04 27.34
CA MET A 404 -12.26 -0.71 27.76
C MET A 404 -11.44 -1.20 26.56
N ARG A 405 -12.08 -1.80 25.53
CA ARG A 405 -11.41 -2.16 24.26
C ARG A 405 -10.80 -0.95 23.60
N ALA A 406 -11.54 0.16 23.51
CA ALA A 406 -11.04 1.38 22.90
C ALA A 406 -9.79 1.91 23.61
N GLN A 407 -9.76 1.87 24.94
CA GLN A 407 -8.62 2.32 25.75
C GLN A 407 -7.38 1.45 25.53
N VAL A 408 -7.49 0.12 25.66
CA VAL A 408 -6.36 -0.80 25.50
C VAL A 408 -5.85 -0.89 24.06
N ARG A 409 -6.66 -0.51 23.08
CA ARG A 409 -6.28 -0.46 21.64
C ARG A 409 -5.81 0.91 21.19
N GLY A 410 -6.04 1.95 21.96
CA GLY A 410 -5.77 3.34 21.57
C GLY A 410 -6.63 3.83 20.40
N ILE A 411 -7.71 3.11 20.06
CA ILE A 411 -8.62 3.43 18.94
C ILE A 411 -10.02 2.88 19.24
N THR A 412 -11.06 3.61 18.82
CA THR A 412 -12.46 3.15 18.91
C THR A 412 -12.85 2.26 17.71
N ARG A 413 -14.01 1.60 17.81
CA ARG A 413 -14.60 0.86 16.69
C ARG A 413 -14.81 1.72 15.44
N ASP A 414 -15.07 3.01 15.61
CA ASP A 414 -15.28 3.98 14.53
C ASP A 414 -13.98 4.67 14.09
N TYR A 415 -12.84 4.04 14.41
CA TYR A 415 -11.50 4.50 14.00
C TYR A 415 -11.06 5.87 14.55
N ARG A 416 -11.63 6.31 15.68
CA ARG A 416 -11.16 7.49 16.39
C ARG A 416 -10.02 7.09 17.31
N LEU A 417 -8.92 7.82 17.27
CA LEU A 417 -7.81 7.63 18.19
C LEU A 417 -8.24 8.02 19.59
N VAL A 418 -7.81 7.24 20.57
CA VAL A 418 -8.07 7.49 22.00
C VAL A 418 -6.85 8.21 22.57
N PRO A 419 -7.01 9.44 23.12
CA PRO A 419 -5.93 10.15 23.77
C PRO A 419 -5.59 9.50 25.13
N ALA A 420 -4.35 9.71 25.59
CA ALA A 420 -3.90 9.22 26.89
C ALA A 420 -4.69 9.83 28.05
N ASP A 421 -5.15 11.08 27.93
CA ASP A 421 -6.01 11.76 28.89
C ASP A 421 -7.28 12.28 28.22
N LEU A 422 -8.38 11.57 28.45
CA LEU A 422 -9.71 11.93 27.93
C LEU A 422 -10.30 13.20 28.56
N SER A 423 -9.90 13.58 29.77
CA SER A 423 -10.49 14.71 30.49
C SER A 423 -10.15 16.06 29.85
N GLN A 424 -9.04 16.15 29.18
CA GLN A 424 -8.53 17.36 28.54
C GLN A 424 -8.86 17.46 27.05
N TRP A 425 -9.64 16.50 26.48
CA TRP A 425 -9.77 16.36 25.03
C TRP A 425 -11.21 16.52 24.54
N ARG A 426 -11.45 17.52 23.67
CA ARG A 426 -12.76 17.78 23.05
C ARG A 426 -12.76 17.66 21.51
N MET A 427 -11.68 17.16 20.96
CA MET A 427 -11.49 17.01 19.51
C MET A 427 -11.60 15.55 19.09
N SER A 428 -11.67 15.28 17.79
CA SER A 428 -11.51 13.93 17.29
C SER A 428 -10.42 13.86 16.22
N LEU A 429 -9.60 12.82 16.34
CA LEU A 429 -8.64 12.41 15.34
C LEU A 429 -9.02 11.00 14.90
N SER A 430 -9.25 10.79 13.63
CA SER A 430 -9.64 9.50 13.09
C SER A 430 -8.70 9.05 11.98
N MET A 431 -8.58 7.73 11.86
CA MET A 431 -7.81 7.07 10.83
C MET A 431 -8.71 6.07 10.12
N PRO A 432 -8.79 6.10 8.78
CA PRO A 432 -9.62 5.13 8.06
C PRO A 432 -9.14 3.69 8.21
N THR A 433 -10.02 2.75 7.97
CA THR A 433 -9.97 1.30 8.19
C THR A 433 -8.64 0.62 7.88
N ASN A 434 -8.00 1.02 6.79
CA ASN A 434 -6.76 0.39 6.32
C ASN A 434 -5.56 0.62 7.27
N VAL A 435 -5.58 1.68 8.04
CA VAL A 435 -4.51 2.00 8.99
C VAL A 435 -4.72 1.25 10.30
N ALA A 436 -5.96 1.14 10.78
CA ALA A 436 -6.29 0.39 11.98
C ALA A 436 -5.97 -1.12 11.85
N GLN A 437 -6.21 -1.71 10.68
CA GLN A 437 -5.76 -3.08 10.36
C GLN A 437 -4.24 -3.21 10.29
N CYS A 438 -3.53 -2.15 9.92
CA CYS A 438 -2.07 -2.15 9.84
C CYS A 438 -1.39 -1.95 11.19
N VAL A 439 -2.00 -1.22 12.12
CA VAL A 439 -1.50 -1.13 13.49
C VAL A 439 -1.48 -2.51 14.14
N ALA A 440 -2.53 -3.30 13.97
CA ALA A 440 -2.52 -4.70 14.40
C ALA A 440 -1.44 -5.54 13.70
N ARG A 441 -0.98 -5.16 12.50
CA ARG A 441 0.05 -5.87 11.72
C ARG A 441 1.48 -5.47 12.08
N SER A 442 1.76 -4.20 12.30
CA SER A 442 3.09 -3.73 12.67
C SER A 442 3.53 -4.31 14.01
N GLN A 443 2.57 -4.59 14.88
CA GLN A 443 2.76 -5.24 16.16
C GLN A 443 3.10 -6.74 16.05
N LEU A 444 2.50 -7.46 15.08
CA LEU A 444 2.72 -8.89 14.87
C LEU A 444 3.95 -9.20 13.98
N GLY A 445 4.39 -8.27 13.14
CA GLY A 445 5.52 -8.47 12.23
C GLY A 445 6.89 -8.35 12.87
N ARG A 446 7.00 -7.82 14.10
CA ARG A 446 8.27 -7.65 14.81
C ARG A 446 8.75 -8.89 15.55
N GLU A 447 7.89 -9.85 15.85
CA GLU A 447 8.30 -11.12 16.48
C GLU A 447 9.04 -12.08 15.52
N GLY A 448 8.98 -11.85 14.21
CA GLY A 448 9.62 -12.65 13.17
C GLY A 448 11.01 -12.18 12.68
N CYS A 449 11.43 -10.98 13.06
CA CYS A 449 12.75 -10.43 12.69
C CYS A 449 13.64 -10.30 13.93
N ARG A 450 14.04 -11.41 14.52
CA ARG A 450 15.27 -11.43 15.32
C ARG A 450 16.44 -11.37 14.35
N GLU A 451 17.26 -10.34 14.47
CA GLU A 451 18.59 -10.32 13.84
C GLU A 451 19.32 -11.62 14.19
N PRO A 452 19.91 -12.31 13.22
CA PRO A 452 20.83 -13.37 13.56
C PRO A 452 22.02 -12.71 14.26
N SER A 453 22.17 -12.98 15.56
CA SER A 453 23.38 -12.66 16.30
C SER A 453 24.56 -13.36 15.61
N LEU A 454 25.45 -12.58 15.03
CA LEU A 454 26.74 -13.04 14.56
C LEU A 454 27.47 -13.70 15.75
N PRO A 455 28.01 -14.91 15.62
CA PRO A 455 28.89 -15.49 16.61
C PRO A 455 30.22 -14.72 16.65
N PRO A 456 30.93 -14.77 17.80
CA PRO A 456 32.11 -13.96 18.07
C PRO A 456 33.30 -14.24 17.15
#